data_5548129bc657849663b10fdbca6b7a89
#
_entry.id   5548129bc657849663b10fdbca6b7a89
#
_cell.length_a   1.000
_cell.length_b   1.000
_cell.length_c   1.000
_cell.angle_alpha   90.00
_cell.angle_beta   90.00
_cell.angle_gamma   90.00
#
_symmetry.space_group_name_H-M   'P 1'
#
loop_
_entity.id
_entity.type
_entity.pdbx_description
1 polymer ?
#
loop_
_entity_poly.entity_id
_entity_poly.type
_entity_poly.pdbx_seq_one_letter_code
_entity_poly.pdbx_strand_id
1 'polypeptide(L)'
;MKEIMAVMLSLLACTVLLAGCNNFSESNEEQSLKVYSFSGENEYISVSNGVIILDGKEEICYGGDLKVMSDNFSDITTYSTTIYINGSEKETLLSNSVDDQTGETIDVSGNIGKISGDVLRDSDDKLTDNLWFELKTTNLSGEENTYRVQLKTTEITKEVKK
;
A
#
# COMPACT_ATOMS: atom_id res chain seq x y z
N MET A 1 49.92 25.56 43.96
CA MET A 1 49.26 24.28 44.07
C MET A 1 47.75 24.32 43.70
N LYS A 2 46.98 25.32 44.18
CA LYS A 2 45.55 25.43 43.90
C LYS A 2 45.23 25.68 42.40
N GLU A 3 46.05 26.49 41.75
CA GLU A 3 45.84 26.79 40.30
C GLU A 3 46.16 25.63 39.36
N ILE A 4 47.18 24.83 39.71
CA ILE A 4 47.51 23.62 38.91
C ILE A 4 46.40 22.56 39.03
N MET A 5 45.77 22.47 40.20
CA MET A 5 44.67 21.53 40.43
C MET A 5 43.39 21.92 39.63
N ALA A 6 43.13 23.23 39.46
CA ALA A 6 42.02 23.74 38.69
C ALA A 6 42.18 23.46 37.16
N VAL A 7 43.42 23.62 36.66
CA VAL A 7 43.71 23.31 35.23
C VAL A 7 43.62 21.82 34.95
N MET A 8 44.11 20.97 35.87
CA MET A 8 43.97 19.51 35.72
C MET A 8 42.52 19.04 35.76
N LEU A 9 41.68 19.65 36.60
CA LEU A 9 40.27 19.32 36.69
C LEU A 9 39.52 19.77 35.44
N SER A 10 39.89 20.90 34.85
CA SER A 10 39.31 21.38 33.56
C SER A 10 39.70 20.50 32.39
N LEU A 11 40.93 20.00 32.35
CA LEU A 11 41.39 19.07 31.29
C LEU A 11 40.65 17.71 31.36
N LEU A 12 40.40 17.22 32.58
CA LEU A 12 39.70 15.97 32.81
C LEU A 12 38.22 16.07 32.39
N ALA A 13 37.58 17.23 32.59
CA ALA A 13 36.20 17.46 32.15
C ALA A 13 36.05 17.51 30.63
N CYS A 14 37.03 18.04 29.90
CA CYS A 14 37.01 18.07 28.44
C CYS A 14 37.18 16.68 27.80
N THR A 15 37.92 15.76 28.43
CA THR A 15 38.10 14.40 27.89
C THR A 15 36.87 13.53 28.04
N VAL A 16 36.00 13.75 29.01
CA VAL A 16 34.75 13.00 29.20
C VAL A 16 33.67 13.41 28.19
N LEU A 17 33.71 14.64 27.67
CA LEU A 17 32.75 15.10 26.66
C LEU A 17 33.05 14.60 25.25
N LEU A 18 34.25 14.09 24.97
CA LEU A 18 34.62 13.54 23.67
C LEU A 18 34.40 12.03 23.56
N ALA A 19 34.10 11.33 24.65
CA ALA A 19 33.85 9.89 24.66
C ALA A 19 32.35 9.52 24.44
N GLY A 20 31.48 10.53 24.34
CA GLY A 20 30.01 10.35 24.24
C GLY A 20 29.42 10.25 22.83
N CYS A 21 30.23 10.30 21.79
CA CYS A 21 29.71 10.29 20.41
C CYS A 21 30.27 9.12 19.58
N ASN A 22 30.06 7.87 20.00
CA ASN A 22 30.28 6.72 19.12
C ASN A 22 29.48 5.54 19.61
N ASN A 23 28.16 5.58 19.34
CA ASN A 23 27.34 4.39 19.13
C ASN A 23 26.01 4.86 18.50
N PHE A 24 26.11 5.62 17.40
CA PHE A 24 25.07 5.58 16.39
C PHE A 24 25.44 4.36 15.52
N SER A 25 25.09 3.17 15.98
CA SER A 25 24.90 2.07 15.07
C SER A 25 23.71 2.48 14.23
N GLU A 26 23.98 3.15 13.09
CA GLU A 26 23.08 3.01 11.96
C GLU A 26 23.02 1.51 11.71
N SER A 27 21.98 0.86 12.18
CA SER A 27 21.53 -0.37 11.59
C SER A 27 21.18 0.01 10.15
N ASN A 28 22.15 -0.12 9.24
CA ASN A 28 21.88 -0.26 7.85
C ASN A 28 21.13 -1.60 7.69
N GLU A 29 19.87 -1.64 8.12
CA GLU A 29 18.92 -2.54 7.51
C GLU A 29 18.90 -2.11 6.06
N GLU A 30 19.54 -2.92 5.20
CA GLU A 30 19.38 -2.78 3.75
C GLU A 30 17.89 -2.92 3.49
N GLN A 31 17.20 -1.78 3.41
CA GLN A 31 15.79 -1.73 3.10
C GLN A 31 15.65 -2.28 1.68
N SER A 32 15.26 -3.53 1.58
CA SER A 32 15.14 -4.22 0.30
C SER A 32 13.89 -3.73 -0.38
N LEU A 33 14.05 -3.13 -1.57
CA LEU A 33 12.93 -2.82 -2.44
C LEU A 33 12.21 -4.14 -2.81
N LYS A 34 10.92 -4.22 -2.49
CA LYS A 34 10.04 -5.30 -2.94
C LYS A 34 8.97 -4.73 -3.87
N VAL A 35 8.76 -5.38 -4.98
CA VAL A 35 7.73 -4.98 -5.96
C VAL A 35 6.86 -6.18 -6.28
N TYR A 36 5.57 -6.03 -6.12
CA TYR A 36 4.56 -7.04 -6.42
C TYR A 36 3.69 -6.56 -7.57
N SER A 37 3.42 -7.43 -8.54
CA SER A 37 2.33 -7.24 -9.50
C SER A 37 1.13 -8.06 -9.07
N PHE A 38 -0.07 -7.59 -9.40
CA PHE A 38 -1.27 -8.35 -9.16
C PHE A 38 -2.31 -8.19 -10.27
N SER A 39 -3.13 -9.23 -10.45
CA SER A 39 -4.26 -9.25 -11.34
C SER A 39 -5.27 -10.31 -10.91
N GLY A 40 -6.50 -10.22 -11.39
CA GLY A 40 -7.54 -11.21 -11.13
C GLY A 40 -8.75 -10.97 -11.99
N GLU A 41 -9.53 -12.03 -12.25
CA GLU A 41 -10.76 -11.93 -13.03
C GLU A 41 -11.80 -12.97 -12.59
N ASN A 42 -13.05 -12.67 -12.86
CA ASN A 42 -14.18 -13.59 -12.81
C ASN A 42 -15.12 -13.31 -13.98
N GLU A 43 -16.32 -13.86 -13.98
CA GLU A 43 -17.29 -13.69 -15.08
C GLU A 43 -17.82 -12.26 -15.26
N TYR A 44 -17.66 -11.38 -14.24
CA TYR A 44 -18.21 -10.02 -14.22
C TYR A 44 -17.15 -8.94 -14.41
N ILE A 45 -15.98 -9.10 -13.78
CA ILE A 45 -14.95 -8.07 -13.69
C ILE A 45 -13.54 -8.65 -13.85
N SER A 46 -12.65 -7.82 -14.40
CA SER A 46 -11.21 -8.10 -14.47
C SER A 46 -10.42 -6.92 -13.90
N VAL A 47 -9.42 -7.22 -13.08
CA VAL A 47 -8.43 -6.26 -12.59
C VAL A 47 -7.07 -6.64 -13.17
N SER A 48 -6.37 -5.70 -13.77
CA SER A 48 -5.06 -5.89 -14.39
C SER A 48 -4.10 -4.74 -14.07
N ASN A 49 -2.79 -4.95 -14.31
CA ASN A 49 -1.76 -3.92 -14.14
C ASN A 49 -1.62 -3.35 -12.71
N GLY A 50 -2.11 -4.07 -11.70
CA GLY A 50 -1.93 -3.65 -10.32
C GLY A 50 -0.49 -3.84 -9.84
N VAL A 51 0.03 -2.90 -9.03
CA VAL A 51 1.41 -2.93 -8.51
C VAL A 51 1.44 -2.44 -7.07
N ILE A 52 2.20 -3.15 -6.22
CA ILE A 52 2.56 -2.71 -4.87
C ILE A 52 4.07 -2.57 -4.81
N ILE A 53 4.56 -1.44 -4.31
CA ILE A 53 5.98 -1.13 -4.13
C ILE A 53 6.24 -0.88 -2.67
N LEU A 54 7.21 -1.59 -2.09
CA LEU A 54 7.67 -1.44 -0.72
C LEU A 54 9.17 -1.11 -0.78
N ASP A 55 9.55 0.13 -0.47
CA ASP A 55 10.95 0.55 -0.51
C ASP A 55 11.55 0.77 0.89
N GLY A 56 10.79 0.40 1.92
CA GLY A 56 11.16 0.52 3.33
C GLY A 56 11.03 1.94 3.91
N LYS A 57 10.68 2.92 3.07
CA LYS A 57 10.40 4.31 3.49
C LYS A 57 8.99 4.72 3.14
N GLU A 58 8.55 4.30 1.99
CA GLU A 58 7.24 4.62 1.45
C GLU A 58 6.68 3.36 0.80
N GLU A 59 5.41 3.14 1.01
CA GLU A 59 4.65 2.08 0.37
C GLU A 59 3.71 2.70 -0.66
N ILE A 60 3.63 2.09 -1.83
CA ILE A 60 2.80 2.59 -2.92
C ILE A 60 1.93 1.46 -3.43
N CYS A 61 0.63 1.67 -3.48
CA CYS A 61 -0.32 0.77 -4.14
C CYS A 61 -0.95 1.46 -5.34
N TYR A 62 -0.69 0.94 -6.53
CA TYR A 62 -1.42 1.26 -7.76
C TYR A 62 -2.47 0.18 -7.97
N GLY A 63 -3.73 0.55 -7.98
CA GLY A 63 -4.85 -0.38 -8.11
C GLY A 63 -4.94 -1.06 -9.47
N GLY A 64 -4.29 -0.50 -10.48
CA GLY A 64 -4.37 -0.98 -11.86
C GLY A 64 -5.63 -0.53 -12.57
N ASP A 65 -6.07 -1.36 -13.53
CA ASP A 65 -7.19 -1.07 -14.41
C ASP A 65 -8.33 -2.06 -14.15
N LEU A 66 -9.53 -1.53 -13.92
CA LEU A 66 -10.77 -2.28 -13.81
C LEU A 66 -11.44 -2.34 -15.20
N LYS A 67 -11.85 -3.52 -15.59
CA LYS A 67 -12.70 -3.75 -16.76
C LYS A 67 -13.94 -4.56 -16.35
N VAL A 68 -15.12 -4.05 -16.69
CA VAL A 68 -16.37 -4.80 -16.56
C VAL A 68 -16.60 -5.66 -17.81
N MET A 69 -17.11 -6.87 -17.63
CA MET A 69 -17.22 -7.89 -18.70
C MET A 69 -18.66 -8.32 -18.97
N SER A 70 -19.65 -7.67 -18.34
CA SER A 70 -21.05 -7.98 -18.54
C SER A 70 -21.88 -6.70 -18.72
N ASP A 71 -23.06 -6.83 -19.33
CA ASP A 71 -24.00 -5.73 -19.56
C ASP A 71 -24.68 -5.24 -18.27
N ASN A 72 -24.44 -5.90 -17.14
CA ASN A 72 -25.01 -5.56 -15.82
C ASN A 72 -24.54 -4.22 -15.26
N PHE A 73 -23.65 -3.51 -15.96
CA PHE A 73 -23.06 -2.25 -15.52
C PHE A 73 -23.52 -1.05 -16.36
N SER A 74 -24.56 -1.19 -17.18
CA SER A 74 -25.01 -0.14 -18.11
C SER A 74 -25.80 0.99 -17.45
N ASP A 75 -26.32 0.78 -16.25
CA ASP A 75 -27.23 1.68 -15.54
C ASP A 75 -26.71 2.10 -14.14
N ILE A 76 -25.39 2.01 -13.93
CA ILE A 76 -24.75 2.34 -12.66
C ILE A 76 -24.70 3.86 -12.48
N THR A 77 -25.07 4.33 -11.28
CA THR A 77 -25.01 5.73 -10.86
C THR A 77 -23.95 5.98 -9.80
N THR A 78 -23.62 4.97 -9.01
CA THR A 78 -22.61 5.05 -7.95
C THR A 78 -21.82 3.76 -7.90
N TYR A 79 -20.50 3.86 -7.72
CA TYR A 79 -19.70 2.68 -7.40
C TYR A 79 -18.58 3.00 -6.42
N SER A 80 -18.13 1.97 -5.71
CA SER A 80 -16.88 2.03 -4.93
C SER A 80 -16.02 0.82 -5.21
N THR A 81 -14.71 1.03 -5.24
CA THR A 81 -13.69 0.00 -5.39
C THR A 81 -12.88 -0.10 -4.11
N THR A 82 -12.52 -1.31 -3.71
CA THR A 82 -11.68 -1.55 -2.55
C THR A 82 -10.70 -2.68 -2.84
N ILE A 83 -9.40 -2.44 -2.64
CA ILE A 83 -8.36 -3.46 -2.60
C ILE A 83 -8.02 -3.69 -1.13
N TYR A 84 -8.04 -4.95 -0.69
CA TYR A 84 -7.84 -5.29 0.72
C TYR A 84 -7.18 -6.65 0.89
N ILE A 85 -6.50 -6.82 2.03
CA ILE A 85 -6.03 -8.13 2.51
C ILE A 85 -7.15 -8.76 3.33
N ASN A 86 -7.52 -9.99 2.97
CA ASN A 86 -8.53 -10.77 3.64
C ASN A 86 -7.86 -11.75 4.63
N GLY A 87 -7.55 -11.27 5.83
CA GLY A 87 -6.95 -12.03 6.93
C GLY A 87 -7.95 -12.32 8.06
N SER A 88 -7.46 -12.37 9.31
CA SER A 88 -8.32 -12.41 10.50
C SER A 88 -9.19 -11.17 10.63
N GLU A 89 -8.69 -10.03 10.13
CA GLU A 89 -9.40 -8.77 9.96
C GLU A 89 -9.19 -8.30 8.52
N LYS A 90 -10.19 -7.60 7.98
CA LYS A 90 -10.10 -6.98 6.65
C LYS A 90 -9.22 -5.73 6.75
N GLU A 91 -8.07 -5.75 6.09
CA GLU A 91 -7.15 -4.62 6.00
C GLU A 91 -7.27 -3.94 4.63
N THR A 92 -7.78 -2.72 4.60
CA THR A 92 -7.98 -1.97 3.35
C THR A 92 -6.69 -1.28 2.94
N LEU A 93 -6.21 -1.57 1.73
CA LEU A 93 -5.03 -0.95 1.12
C LEU A 93 -5.39 0.27 0.29
N LEU A 94 -6.41 0.17 -0.54
CA LEU A 94 -6.86 1.23 -1.43
C LEU A 94 -8.38 1.22 -1.49
N SER A 95 -9.00 2.39 -1.37
CA SER A 95 -10.45 2.54 -1.57
C SER A 95 -10.72 3.82 -2.35
N ASN A 96 -11.66 3.74 -3.29
CA ASN A 96 -12.12 4.86 -4.10
C ASN A 96 -13.64 4.76 -4.29
N SER A 97 -14.31 5.89 -4.48
CA SER A 97 -15.74 5.94 -4.77
C SER A 97 -16.05 7.02 -5.79
N VAL A 98 -16.99 6.72 -6.66
CA VAL A 98 -17.52 7.64 -7.66
C VAL A 98 -19.03 7.68 -7.51
N ASP A 99 -19.56 8.88 -7.45
CA ASP A 99 -21.00 9.16 -7.32
C ASP A 99 -21.38 10.19 -8.38
N ASP A 100 -22.31 9.82 -9.26
CA ASP A 100 -22.87 10.79 -10.19
C ASP A 100 -24.05 11.53 -9.56
N GLN A 101 -23.85 12.80 -9.24
CA GLN A 101 -24.86 13.66 -8.67
C GLN A 101 -25.85 14.21 -9.72
N THR A 102 -25.64 13.95 -11.00
CA THR A 102 -26.51 14.43 -12.08
C THR A 102 -27.64 13.45 -12.37
N GLY A 103 -27.56 12.22 -11.89
CA GLY A 103 -28.50 11.13 -12.15
C GLY A 103 -28.29 10.46 -13.52
N GLU A 104 -27.12 10.67 -14.11
CA GLU A 104 -26.67 9.97 -15.31
C GLU A 104 -25.96 8.66 -14.94
N THR A 105 -25.75 7.80 -15.92
CA THR A 105 -24.99 6.56 -15.74
C THR A 105 -23.48 6.82 -15.89
N ILE A 106 -22.67 6.09 -15.12
CA ILE A 106 -21.21 6.20 -15.13
C ILE A 106 -20.57 4.94 -15.66
N ASP A 107 -19.45 5.09 -16.38
CA ASP A 107 -18.62 3.98 -16.76
C ASP A 107 -17.81 3.50 -15.55
N VAL A 108 -18.01 2.24 -15.20
CA VAL A 108 -17.32 1.60 -14.08
C VAL A 108 -15.91 1.16 -14.46
N SER A 109 -15.63 0.99 -15.75
CA SER A 109 -14.30 0.61 -16.24
C SER A 109 -13.32 1.78 -16.17
N GLY A 110 -12.06 1.50 -15.80
CA GLY A 110 -11.03 2.53 -15.76
C GLY A 110 -9.97 2.28 -14.71
N ASN A 111 -9.19 3.31 -14.41
CA ASN A 111 -8.12 3.24 -13.42
C ASN A 111 -8.70 3.23 -12.00
N ILE A 112 -8.27 2.26 -11.18
CA ILE A 112 -8.75 2.08 -9.80
C ILE A 112 -8.20 3.17 -8.87
N GLY A 113 -7.03 3.74 -9.21
CA GLY A 113 -6.40 4.78 -8.42
C GLY A 113 -5.06 4.37 -7.82
N LYS A 114 -4.53 5.27 -7.00
CA LYS A 114 -3.22 5.13 -6.32
C LYS A 114 -3.30 5.65 -4.91
N ILE A 115 -2.60 4.99 -4.00
CA ILE A 115 -2.30 5.50 -2.66
C ILE A 115 -0.81 5.36 -2.37
N SER A 116 -0.25 6.25 -1.55
CA SER A 116 1.09 6.15 -0.99
C SER A 116 1.07 6.50 0.49
N GLY A 117 1.98 5.91 1.26
CA GLY A 117 2.08 6.07 2.71
C GLY A 117 2.36 4.73 3.40
N ASP A 118 1.94 4.62 4.63
CA ASP A 118 1.98 3.38 5.41
C ASP A 118 0.74 2.54 5.07
N VAL A 119 0.84 1.78 3.98
CA VAL A 119 -0.29 1.05 3.36
C VAL A 119 -0.43 -0.36 3.94
N LEU A 120 0.70 -1.00 4.27
CA LEU A 120 0.78 -2.42 4.64
C LEU A 120 1.29 -2.62 6.06
N ARG A 121 0.75 -2.08 7.04
CA ARG A 121 1.11 -2.23 8.46
C ARG A 121 1.71 -3.61 8.82
N ASP A 122 2.98 -3.85 8.49
CA ASP A 122 3.73 -5.09 8.75
C ASP A 122 3.11 -6.38 8.14
N SER A 123 2.44 -6.28 7.00
CA SER A 123 1.64 -7.37 6.42
C SER A 123 2.11 -7.86 5.04
N ASP A 124 3.35 -7.57 4.63
CA ASP A 124 3.86 -7.99 3.31
C ASP A 124 3.79 -9.52 3.09
N ASP A 125 4.00 -10.32 4.14
CA ASP A 125 3.84 -11.77 4.09
C ASP A 125 2.42 -12.22 3.77
N LYS A 126 1.42 -11.36 3.99
CA LYS A 126 0.00 -11.67 3.78
C LYS A 126 -0.48 -11.32 2.37
N LEU A 127 0.31 -10.60 1.57
CA LEU A 127 -0.06 -10.22 0.20
C LEU A 127 -0.31 -11.43 -0.70
N THR A 128 0.49 -12.49 -0.53
CA THR A 128 0.35 -13.70 -1.31
C THR A 128 -0.91 -14.44 -0.87
N ASP A 129 -1.79 -14.74 -1.82
CA ASP A 129 -3.04 -15.51 -1.66
C ASP A 129 -4.16 -14.81 -0.86
N ASN A 130 -3.93 -13.63 -0.28
CA ASN A 130 -4.95 -12.94 0.54
C ASN A 130 -5.39 -11.59 -0.02
N LEU A 131 -4.87 -11.16 -1.15
CA LEU A 131 -5.25 -9.91 -1.77
C LEU A 131 -6.58 -10.06 -2.53
N TRP A 132 -7.51 -9.15 -2.26
CA TRP A 132 -8.85 -9.16 -2.86
C TRP A 132 -9.22 -7.79 -3.38
N PHE A 133 -10.03 -7.80 -4.43
CA PHE A 133 -10.72 -6.62 -4.95
C PHE A 133 -12.23 -6.78 -4.75
N GLU A 134 -12.86 -5.70 -4.33
CA GLU A 134 -14.32 -5.58 -4.18
C GLU A 134 -14.81 -4.36 -4.96
N LEU A 135 -15.80 -4.57 -5.80
CA LEU A 135 -16.59 -3.54 -6.47
C LEU A 135 -17.99 -3.57 -5.89
N LYS A 136 -18.48 -2.45 -5.38
CA LYS A 136 -19.87 -2.24 -5.03
C LYS A 136 -20.46 -1.23 -5.98
N THR A 137 -21.66 -1.48 -6.46
CA THR A 137 -22.38 -0.62 -7.42
C THR A 137 -23.78 -0.38 -6.94
N THR A 138 -24.31 0.80 -7.28
CA THR A 138 -25.74 1.14 -7.14
C THR A 138 -26.25 1.57 -8.50
N ASN A 139 -27.37 1.01 -8.95
CA ASN A 139 -27.98 1.33 -10.23
C ASN A 139 -29.05 2.41 -10.11
N LEU A 140 -29.62 2.84 -11.26
CA LEU A 140 -30.68 3.85 -11.34
C LEU A 140 -31.93 3.51 -10.51
N SER A 141 -32.21 2.22 -10.28
CA SER A 141 -33.33 1.77 -9.44
C SER A 141 -33.01 1.71 -7.95
N GLY A 142 -31.76 2.01 -7.56
CA GLY A 142 -31.30 1.97 -6.18
C GLY A 142 -30.91 0.55 -5.73
N GLU A 143 -30.77 -0.40 -6.65
CA GLU A 143 -30.31 -1.75 -6.34
C GLU A 143 -28.79 -1.75 -6.13
N GLU A 144 -28.35 -2.39 -5.04
CA GLU A 144 -26.94 -2.53 -4.71
C GLU A 144 -26.43 -3.92 -5.06
N ASN A 145 -25.28 -3.96 -5.75
CA ASN A 145 -24.59 -5.21 -6.08
C ASN A 145 -23.15 -5.18 -5.59
N THR A 146 -22.62 -6.36 -5.26
CA THR A 146 -21.23 -6.52 -4.79
C THR A 146 -20.55 -7.64 -5.58
N TYR A 147 -19.44 -7.29 -6.21
CA TYR A 147 -18.59 -8.21 -6.99
C TYR A 147 -17.24 -8.31 -6.30
N ARG A 148 -16.71 -9.54 -6.17
CA ARG A 148 -15.40 -9.78 -5.54
C ARG A 148 -14.56 -10.68 -6.40
N VAL A 149 -13.27 -10.38 -6.47
CA VAL A 149 -12.29 -11.23 -7.13
C VAL A 149 -11.03 -11.33 -6.29
N GLN A 150 -10.50 -12.54 -6.15
CA GLN A 150 -9.21 -12.77 -5.53
C GLN A 150 -8.12 -12.35 -6.52
N LEU A 151 -7.18 -11.54 -6.05
CA LEU A 151 -6.07 -11.06 -6.86
C LEU A 151 -4.86 -11.97 -6.67
N LYS A 152 -4.37 -12.50 -7.77
CA LYS A 152 -3.13 -13.29 -7.79
C LYS A 152 -1.94 -12.34 -7.75
N THR A 153 -1.14 -12.44 -6.71
CA THR A 153 0.03 -11.60 -6.48
C THR A 153 1.31 -12.34 -6.86
N THR A 154 2.25 -11.63 -7.47
CA THR A 154 3.56 -12.15 -7.84
C THR A 154 4.64 -11.13 -7.49
N GLU A 155 5.63 -11.52 -6.69
CA GLU A 155 6.80 -10.68 -6.46
C GLU A 155 7.68 -10.66 -7.72
N ILE A 156 8.01 -9.46 -8.19
CA ILE A 156 8.81 -9.25 -9.41
C ILE A 156 10.20 -8.67 -9.13
N THR A 157 10.52 -8.40 -7.87
CA THR A 157 11.84 -7.95 -7.45
C THR A 157 12.83 -9.11 -7.60
N LYS A 158 13.92 -8.90 -8.35
CA LYS A 158 15.00 -9.88 -8.44
C LYS A 158 15.99 -9.59 -7.32
N GLU A 159 16.29 -10.60 -6.49
CA GLU A 159 17.46 -10.53 -5.63
C GLU A 159 18.70 -10.26 -6.48
N VAL A 160 19.33 -9.12 -6.30
CA VAL A 160 20.66 -8.85 -6.85
C VAL A 160 21.64 -9.65 -5.99
N LYS A 161 21.97 -10.87 -6.42
CA LYS A 161 23.08 -11.63 -5.82
C LYS A 161 24.37 -10.83 -6.02
N LYS A 162 24.89 -10.29 -4.92
CA LYS A 162 26.24 -9.71 -4.86
C LYS A 162 27.29 -10.81 -4.87
#